data_093e6cd7b7591d7993285573698e6de8
#
_entry.id   093e6cd7b7591d7993285573698e6de8
#
_cell.length_a   1.000
_cell.length_b   1.000
_cell.length_c   1.000
_cell.angle_alpha   90.00
_cell.angle_beta   90.00
_cell.angle_gamma   90.00
#
_symmetry.space_group_name_H-M   'P 1'
#
loop_
_entity.id
_entity.type
_entity.pdbx_description
1 polymer ?
#
loop_
_entity_poly.entity_id
_entity_poly.type
_entity_poly.pdbx_seq_one_letter_code
_entity_poly.pdbx_strand_id
1 'polypeptide(L)'
;MGEVRVPINALWRAQTQRAVENFPISGRGLERTQIRALGLLKGACAQVNKDLGLLAPEKADAIIAAAAEIADGRHDDQFPIDVFQTGSGTSSNMNTNEVIASIAAANGVTVHPNDDVNMSQSSNDTFPTATHIAATEAAVRHLIPALEVLHESLVGKARQWHTVVKSGRTHLMDAVPVTLGQEFGGYARQIEAGIERVKATLPRLGELAIGGTAVGTGLNAPEGFGAKVVEVLTNETGIAELRTARDSFEAQAARDGLVEASGALKTIAASLTKIANDVRWMGSGPLTGLGELHLPDLQPGSSIMPGKVNPVIPEAVTQVAAQVIGNDAAVTVGGLSGAFELNVYIPMMARNLLESFTLLTNVSKLFAAKCIDGLVANEAHLRELAESSPSIVTPLNSAIGYEQAAKVAKQALKDKKTIRQTVIDLGLIGDKLSVQELDKRLDVLAMAKVSPEAP
;
A
#
# COMPACT_ATOMS: atom_id res chain seq x y z
N MET A 1 9.75 40.94 -14.13
CA MET A 1 8.33 40.55 -13.97
C MET A 1 7.66 41.63 -13.13
N GLY A 2 6.38 41.96 -13.39
CA GLY A 2 5.67 43.05 -12.68
C GLY A 2 5.38 42.74 -11.21
N GLU A 3 4.72 43.68 -10.53
CA GLU A 3 4.24 43.50 -9.16
C GLU A 3 3.18 42.39 -9.09
N VAL A 4 3.12 41.69 -7.95
CA VAL A 4 2.10 40.71 -7.63
C VAL A 4 1.63 40.96 -6.19
N ARG A 5 0.32 40.84 -5.96
CA ARG A 5 -0.26 40.99 -4.62
C ARG A 5 -0.25 39.66 -3.90
N VAL A 6 0.32 39.62 -2.70
CA VAL A 6 0.38 38.45 -1.82
C VAL A 6 -0.54 38.68 -0.64
N PRO A 7 -1.33 37.69 -0.19
CA PRO A 7 -2.17 37.84 1.02
C PRO A 7 -1.34 38.27 2.23
N ILE A 8 -1.88 39.16 3.06
CA ILE A 8 -1.15 39.79 4.17
C ILE A 8 -0.63 38.78 5.21
N ASN A 9 -1.33 37.67 5.38
CA ASN A 9 -1.00 36.61 6.32
C ASN A 9 -0.15 35.48 5.70
N ALA A 10 0.21 35.59 4.42
CA ALA A 10 1.01 34.59 3.72
C ALA A 10 2.47 34.69 4.17
N LEU A 11 3.06 33.54 4.49
CA LEU A 11 4.49 33.39 4.66
C LEU A 11 5.21 33.20 3.32
N TRP A 12 4.49 32.78 2.26
CA TRP A 12 5.04 32.77 0.90
C TRP A 12 5.14 34.17 0.33
N ARG A 13 5.91 34.30 -0.74
CA ARG A 13 6.20 35.59 -1.39
C ARG A 13 5.76 35.57 -2.87
N ALA A 14 6.29 36.51 -3.62
CA ALA A 14 5.86 36.79 -5.00
C ALA A 14 6.04 35.60 -5.97
N GLN A 15 7.06 34.77 -5.80
CA GLN A 15 7.30 33.65 -6.71
C GLN A 15 6.26 32.54 -6.53
N THR A 16 5.94 32.21 -5.29
CA THR A 16 4.86 31.29 -4.97
C THR A 16 3.50 31.83 -5.42
N GLN A 17 3.22 33.10 -5.17
CA GLN A 17 1.96 33.73 -5.58
C GLN A 17 1.74 33.63 -7.10
N ARG A 18 2.77 33.87 -7.90
CA ARG A 18 2.68 33.66 -9.35
C ARG A 18 2.37 32.22 -9.72
N ALA A 19 2.94 31.26 -9.01
CA ALA A 19 2.63 29.84 -9.26
C ALA A 19 1.17 29.52 -8.92
N VAL A 20 0.63 30.06 -7.83
CA VAL A 20 -0.79 29.92 -7.48
C VAL A 20 -1.70 30.47 -8.57
N GLU A 21 -1.35 31.66 -9.12
CA GLU A 21 -2.10 32.31 -10.19
C GLU A 21 -1.97 31.57 -11.54
N ASN A 22 -0.82 30.95 -11.81
CA ASN A 22 -0.55 30.23 -13.06
C ASN A 22 -1.19 28.84 -13.14
N PHE A 23 -1.41 28.18 -12.01
CA PHE A 23 -1.81 26.76 -11.96
C PHE A 23 -3.10 26.50 -11.18
N PRO A 24 -4.22 27.20 -11.43
CA PRO A 24 -5.50 26.90 -10.77
C PRO A 24 -6.18 25.70 -11.47
N ILE A 25 -5.72 24.47 -11.23
CA ILE A 25 -6.11 23.29 -12.02
C ILE A 25 -7.00 22.34 -11.21
N SER A 26 -6.47 21.74 -10.12
CA SER A 26 -7.20 20.72 -9.35
C SER A 26 -7.67 21.20 -7.99
N GLY A 27 -7.12 22.27 -7.47
CA GLY A 27 -7.34 22.75 -6.11
C GLY A 27 -6.71 21.84 -5.03
N ARG A 28 -5.80 20.95 -5.42
CA ARG A 28 -5.11 20.02 -4.50
C ARG A 28 -3.62 20.37 -4.46
N GLY A 29 -3.10 20.58 -3.26
CA GLY A 29 -1.67 20.81 -3.01
C GLY A 29 -0.87 19.54 -2.86
N LEU A 30 0.37 19.71 -2.38
CA LEU A 30 1.25 18.60 -2.03
C LEU A 30 0.70 17.79 -0.85
N GLU A 31 1.01 16.51 -0.82
CA GLU A 31 0.78 15.66 0.35
C GLU A 31 1.61 16.17 1.56
N ARG A 32 1.02 16.07 2.76
CA ARG A 32 1.67 16.51 4.00
C ARG A 32 3.06 15.88 4.19
N THR A 33 3.21 14.61 3.80
CA THR A 33 4.49 13.89 3.88
C THR A 33 5.56 14.47 2.95
N GLN A 34 5.16 14.99 1.79
CA GLN A 34 6.07 15.71 0.88
C GLN A 34 6.52 17.05 1.48
N ILE A 35 5.62 17.81 2.10
CA ILE A 35 5.94 19.07 2.78
C ILE A 35 6.90 18.81 3.94
N ARG A 36 6.63 17.76 4.74
CA ARG A 36 7.54 17.32 5.81
C ARG A 36 8.94 17.02 5.28
N ALA A 37 9.03 16.24 4.22
CA ALA A 37 10.31 15.86 3.62
C ALA A 37 11.08 17.05 3.07
N LEU A 38 10.39 18.04 2.49
CA LEU A 38 11.01 19.31 2.08
C LEU A 38 11.60 20.04 3.28
N GLY A 39 10.87 20.15 4.40
CA GLY A 39 11.37 20.74 5.64
C GLY A 39 12.64 20.03 6.14
N LEU A 40 12.60 18.71 6.30
CA LEU A 40 13.77 17.92 6.72
C LEU A 40 14.97 18.15 5.81
N LEU A 41 14.77 18.10 4.50
CA LEU A 41 15.85 18.29 3.54
C LEU A 41 16.45 19.68 3.61
N LYS A 42 15.64 20.74 3.74
CA LYS A 42 16.14 22.12 3.85
C LYS A 42 16.95 22.33 5.14
N GLY A 43 16.51 21.76 6.26
CA GLY A 43 17.27 21.76 7.51
C GLY A 43 18.62 21.07 7.37
N ALA A 44 18.65 19.87 6.80
CA ALA A 44 19.88 19.12 6.56
C ALA A 44 20.86 19.85 5.61
N CYS A 45 20.35 20.45 4.54
CA CYS A 45 21.17 21.25 3.63
C CYS A 45 21.79 22.47 4.33
N ALA A 46 21.02 23.18 5.17
CA ALA A 46 21.52 24.32 5.93
C ALA A 46 22.58 23.89 6.95
N GLN A 47 22.39 22.76 7.64
CA GLN A 47 23.38 22.21 8.56
C GLN A 47 24.69 21.90 7.84
N VAL A 48 24.64 21.22 6.70
CA VAL A 48 25.86 20.89 5.94
C VAL A 48 26.55 22.13 5.40
N ASN A 49 25.82 23.12 4.89
CA ASN A 49 26.42 24.39 4.46
C ASN A 49 27.07 25.17 5.63
N LYS A 50 26.49 25.10 6.84
CA LYS A 50 27.11 25.65 8.07
C LYS A 50 28.40 24.93 8.39
N ASP A 51 28.41 23.59 8.42
CA ASP A 51 29.57 22.77 8.76
C ASP A 51 30.73 22.94 7.77
N LEU A 52 30.39 23.24 6.51
CA LEU A 52 31.38 23.56 5.47
C LEU A 52 31.82 25.01 5.47
N GLY A 53 31.30 25.86 6.38
CA GLY A 53 31.66 27.29 6.47
C GLY A 53 31.13 28.15 5.33
N LEU A 54 30.18 27.68 4.55
CA LEU A 54 29.57 28.39 3.41
C LEU A 54 28.40 29.27 3.83
N LEU A 55 27.67 28.88 4.86
CA LEU A 55 26.54 29.62 5.42
C LEU A 55 26.87 30.08 6.83
N ALA A 56 26.67 31.38 7.11
CA ALA A 56 26.91 31.94 8.45
C ALA A 56 26.09 31.19 9.51
N PRO A 57 26.67 30.86 10.67
CA PRO A 57 25.99 30.05 11.69
C PRO A 57 24.62 30.57 12.10
N GLU A 58 24.49 31.89 12.33
CA GLU A 58 23.20 32.53 12.69
C GLU A 58 22.13 32.33 11.66
N LYS A 59 22.44 32.44 10.36
CA LYS A 59 21.53 32.19 9.27
C LYS A 59 21.13 30.70 9.16
N ALA A 60 22.11 29.82 9.26
CA ALA A 60 21.92 28.40 9.22
C ALA A 60 20.98 27.93 10.35
N ASP A 61 21.23 28.37 11.58
CA ASP A 61 20.41 28.01 12.73
C ASP A 61 18.96 28.51 12.59
N ALA A 62 18.76 29.70 12.04
CA ALA A 62 17.43 30.23 11.75
C ALA A 62 16.70 29.42 10.66
N ILE A 63 17.41 28.99 9.59
CA ILE A 63 16.87 28.13 8.54
C ILE A 63 16.51 26.76 9.11
N ILE A 64 17.36 26.14 9.90
CA ILE A 64 17.13 24.83 10.53
C ILE A 64 15.89 24.88 11.43
N ALA A 65 15.77 25.90 12.27
CA ALA A 65 14.62 26.08 13.15
C ALA A 65 13.30 26.24 12.33
N ALA A 66 13.30 27.10 11.31
CA ALA A 66 12.13 27.30 10.44
C ALA A 66 11.76 26.03 9.65
N ALA A 67 12.76 25.30 9.15
CA ALA A 67 12.59 24.05 8.44
C ALA A 67 11.99 22.96 9.34
N ALA A 68 12.38 22.91 10.62
CA ALA A 68 11.78 22.00 11.60
C ALA A 68 10.29 22.31 11.86
N GLU A 69 9.90 23.59 11.93
CA GLU A 69 8.48 23.97 12.05
C GLU A 69 7.64 23.49 10.86
N ILE A 70 8.18 23.56 9.64
CA ILE A 70 7.54 23.01 8.44
C ILE A 70 7.46 21.49 8.53
N ALA A 71 8.54 20.83 8.92
CA ALA A 71 8.56 19.37 9.08
C ALA A 71 7.55 18.90 10.13
N ASP A 72 7.29 19.68 11.17
CA ASP A 72 6.30 19.41 12.22
C ASP A 72 4.84 19.71 11.81
N GLY A 73 4.62 20.35 10.65
CA GLY A 73 3.27 20.65 10.13
C GLY A 73 2.65 21.93 10.67
N ARG A 74 3.43 22.81 11.26
CA ARG A 74 2.91 24.07 11.84
C ARG A 74 2.46 25.08 10.77
N HIS A 75 2.86 24.88 9.52
CA HIS A 75 2.65 25.81 8.41
C HIS A 75 2.13 25.14 7.14
N ASP A 76 1.38 24.03 7.26
CA ASP A 76 0.88 23.27 6.09
C ASP A 76 -0.03 24.10 5.19
N ASP A 77 -0.77 25.07 5.76
CA ASP A 77 -1.61 26.03 5.05
C ASP A 77 -0.81 27.04 4.20
N GLN A 78 0.51 27.11 4.37
CA GLN A 78 1.39 27.99 3.62
C GLN A 78 1.94 27.37 2.33
N PHE A 79 1.38 26.21 1.91
CA PHE A 79 1.75 25.51 0.67
C PHE A 79 0.55 25.43 -0.30
N PRO A 80 0.12 26.58 -0.87
CA PRO A 80 -1.13 26.68 -1.64
C PRO A 80 -1.01 26.23 -3.09
N ILE A 81 0.19 25.86 -3.57
CA ILE A 81 0.42 25.56 -5.00
C ILE A 81 -0.24 24.23 -5.37
N ASP A 82 -0.97 24.22 -6.49
CA ASP A 82 -1.56 23.01 -7.05
C ASP A 82 -0.49 21.96 -7.39
N VAL A 83 -0.83 20.69 -7.25
CA VAL A 83 0.05 19.58 -7.62
C VAL A 83 0.43 19.60 -9.10
N PHE A 84 -0.46 20.06 -9.97
CA PHE A 84 -0.18 20.30 -11.39
C PHE A 84 0.49 21.67 -11.56
N GLN A 85 1.81 21.68 -11.46
CA GLN A 85 2.67 22.85 -11.42
C GLN A 85 3.88 22.67 -12.35
N THR A 86 4.92 23.49 -12.19
CA THR A 86 6.21 23.27 -12.85
C THR A 86 6.68 21.84 -12.58
N GLY A 87 6.87 21.08 -13.64
CA GLY A 87 7.03 19.60 -13.58
C GLY A 87 8.24 19.09 -12.81
N SER A 88 9.28 19.94 -12.63
CA SER A 88 10.43 19.67 -11.75
C SER A 88 10.15 19.90 -10.26
N GLY A 89 8.99 20.46 -9.91
CA GLY A 89 8.67 20.86 -8.54
C GLY A 89 9.29 22.19 -8.11
N THR A 90 9.84 22.97 -9.05
CA THR A 90 10.48 24.27 -8.76
C THR A 90 9.55 25.21 -8.00
N SER A 91 8.27 25.27 -8.35
CA SER A 91 7.30 26.13 -7.67
C SER A 91 7.21 25.79 -6.19
N SER A 92 7.09 24.52 -5.82
CA SER A 92 7.02 24.09 -4.43
C SER A 92 8.36 24.18 -3.71
N ASN A 93 9.49 23.95 -4.38
CA ASN A 93 10.81 24.20 -3.79
C ASN A 93 10.95 25.68 -3.41
N MET A 94 10.56 26.61 -4.29
CA MET A 94 10.60 28.04 -3.99
C MET A 94 9.59 28.44 -2.94
N ASN A 95 8.40 27.83 -2.92
CA ASN A 95 7.44 28.01 -1.83
C ASN A 95 8.07 27.68 -0.48
N THR A 96 8.73 26.53 -0.36
CA THR A 96 9.44 26.14 0.87
C THR A 96 10.51 27.15 1.24
N ASN A 97 11.31 27.62 0.28
CA ASN A 97 12.35 28.61 0.52
C ASN A 97 11.78 29.95 1.01
N GLU A 98 10.69 30.41 0.40
CA GLU A 98 10.04 31.67 0.77
C GLU A 98 9.40 31.60 2.16
N VAL A 99 8.77 30.48 2.52
CA VAL A 99 8.15 30.23 3.84
C VAL A 99 9.26 30.20 4.91
N ILE A 100 10.35 29.46 4.70
CA ILE A 100 11.50 29.42 5.62
C ILE A 100 12.06 30.81 5.84
N ALA A 101 12.26 31.57 4.75
CA ALA A 101 12.83 32.93 4.86
C ALA A 101 11.89 33.89 5.60
N SER A 102 10.60 33.70 5.53
CA SER A 102 9.61 34.51 6.25
C SER A 102 9.55 34.16 7.73
N ILE A 103 9.62 32.88 8.09
CA ILE A 103 9.70 32.43 9.50
C ILE A 103 11.00 32.92 10.13
N ALA A 104 12.16 32.78 9.46
CA ALA A 104 13.43 33.27 9.97
C ALA A 104 13.41 34.78 10.21
N ALA A 105 12.83 35.55 9.28
CA ALA A 105 12.67 37.01 9.42
C ALA A 105 11.76 37.39 10.60
N ALA A 106 10.66 36.66 10.83
CA ALA A 106 9.80 36.87 12.00
C ALA A 106 10.55 36.63 13.33
N ASN A 107 11.56 35.75 13.31
CA ASN A 107 12.44 35.44 14.44
C ASN A 107 13.70 36.35 14.48
N GLY A 108 13.75 37.41 13.70
CA GLY A 108 14.79 38.43 13.73
C GLY A 108 16.01 38.17 12.84
N VAL A 109 16.03 37.09 12.05
CA VAL A 109 17.17 36.75 11.18
C VAL A 109 16.75 36.86 9.72
N THR A 110 17.39 37.78 8.97
CA THR A 110 17.10 37.92 7.53
C THR A 110 17.92 36.93 6.73
N VAL A 111 17.23 36.05 5.98
CA VAL A 111 17.82 35.11 5.02
C VAL A 111 17.19 35.30 3.64
N HIS A 112 18.00 35.06 2.59
CA HIS A 112 17.52 35.15 1.20
C HIS A 112 17.04 33.76 0.72
N PRO A 113 15.83 33.63 0.14
CA PRO A 113 15.29 32.33 -0.29
C PRO A 113 16.19 31.55 -1.28
N ASN A 114 16.87 32.27 -2.21
CA ASN A 114 17.74 31.61 -3.19
C ASN A 114 19.19 31.49 -2.68
N ASP A 115 19.77 32.57 -2.13
CA ASP A 115 21.19 32.61 -1.84
C ASP A 115 21.54 31.86 -0.55
N ASP A 116 20.66 31.89 0.47
CA ASP A 116 20.89 31.26 1.75
C ASP A 116 20.12 29.92 1.86
N VAL A 117 18.78 29.92 1.67
CA VAL A 117 17.95 28.72 1.89
C VAL A 117 18.19 27.65 0.82
N ASN A 118 18.39 28.06 -0.44
CA ASN A 118 18.63 27.16 -1.56
C ASN A 118 20.12 26.95 -1.88
N MET A 119 21.03 27.38 -1.01
CA MET A 119 22.47 27.26 -1.21
C MET A 119 22.88 25.82 -1.48
N SER A 120 23.74 25.61 -2.49
CA SER A 120 24.26 24.30 -2.92
C SER A 120 23.19 23.35 -3.50
N GLN A 121 22.01 23.84 -3.86
CA GLN A 121 20.85 23.05 -4.30
C GLN A 121 20.29 23.53 -5.63
N SER A 122 19.52 22.66 -6.27
CA SER A 122 18.57 22.99 -7.34
C SER A 122 17.22 22.39 -7.00
N SER A 123 16.10 22.92 -7.52
CA SER A 123 14.82 22.24 -7.44
C SER A 123 14.86 20.86 -8.12
N ASN A 124 15.75 20.68 -9.08
CA ASN A 124 15.88 19.46 -9.87
C ASN A 124 16.41 18.28 -9.07
N ASP A 125 17.23 18.51 -8.06
CA ASP A 125 17.69 17.48 -7.09
C ASP A 125 16.90 17.51 -5.77
N THR A 126 16.43 18.68 -5.32
CA THR A 126 15.74 18.87 -4.04
C THR A 126 14.35 18.22 -4.04
N PHE A 127 13.51 18.55 -5.02
CA PHE A 127 12.13 18.05 -5.00
C PHE A 127 12.04 16.53 -5.14
N PRO A 128 12.75 15.86 -6.08
CA PRO A 128 12.77 14.42 -6.12
C PRO A 128 13.37 13.79 -4.87
N THR A 129 14.41 14.37 -4.28
CA THR A 129 14.96 13.91 -3.00
C THR A 129 13.89 13.90 -1.91
N ALA A 130 13.13 14.97 -1.75
CA ALA A 130 12.02 15.03 -0.78
C ALA A 130 10.95 13.97 -1.08
N THR A 131 10.64 13.72 -2.35
CA THR A 131 9.70 12.65 -2.76
C THR A 131 10.21 11.27 -2.33
N HIS A 132 11.47 10.97 -2.56
CA HIS A 132 12.08 9.71 -2.17
C HIS A 132 12.16 9.54 -0.65
N ILE A 133 12.47 10.60 0.12
CA ILE A 133 12.42 10.58 1.59
C ILE A 133 10.99 10.26 2.06
N ALA A 134 9.99 10.99 1.56
CA ALA A 134 8.59 10.81 1.95
C ALA A 134 8.08 9.40 1.64
N ALA A 135 8.41 8.87 0.46
CA ALA A 135 8.00 7.53 0.04
C ALA A 135 8.70 6.43 0.86
N THR A 136 9.99 6.58 1.14
CA THR A 136 10.74 5.64 1.98
C THR A 136 10.23 5.65 3.43
N GLU A 137 9.98 6.82 4.01
CA GLU A 137 9.37 6.95 5.34
C GLU A 137 7.99 6.31 5.38
N ALA A 138 7.15 6.54 4.38
CA ALA A 138 5.83 5.95 4.27
C ALA A 138 5.87 4.41 4.17
N ALA A 139 6.83 3.87 3.42
CA ALA A 139 7.04 2.44 3.30
C ALA A 139 7.46 1.81 4.64
N VAL A 140 8.53 2.33 5.25
CA VAL A 140 9.18 1.73 6.43
C VAL A 140 8.36 1.93 7.69
N ARG A 141 7.83 3.13 7.92
CA ARG A 141 7.17 3.49 9.19
C ARG A 141 5.67 3.25 9.20
N HIS A 142 5.04 3.16 8.04
CA HIS A 142 3.59 3.11 7.97
C HIS A 142 3.06 1.87 7.24
N LEU A 143 3.43 1.66 5.97
CA LEU A 143 2.83 0.59 5.18
C LEU A 143 3.28 -0.81 5.64
N ILE A 144 4.59 -1.04 5.78
CA ILE A 144 5.11 -2.34 6.22
C ILE A 144 4.48 -2.76 7.56
N PRO A 145 4.50 -1.93 8.63
CA PRO A 145 3.83 -2.28 9.88
C PRO A 145 2.32 -2.52 9.75
N ALA A 146 1.64 -1.77 8.88
CA ALA A 146 0.20 -1.97 8.65
C ALA A 146 -0.10 -3.31 7.97
N LEU A 147 0.73 -3.73 7.03
CA LEU A 147 0.62 -5.03 6.37
C LEU A 147 1.00 -6.17 7.34
N GLU A 148 1.98 -5.97 8.22
CA GLU A 148 2.34 -6.93 9.26
C GLU A 148 1.16 -7.18 10.23
N VAL A 149 0.45 -6.13 10.64
CA VAL A 149 -0.79 -6.26 11.44
C VAL A 149 -1.85 -7.08 10.70
N LEU A 150 -2.08 -6.80 9.41
CA LEU A 150 -3.06 -7.56 8.61
C LEU A 150 -2.62 -9.03 8.44
N HIS A 151 -1.35 -9.25 8.21
CA HIS A 151 -0.78 -10.59 8.10
C HIS A 151 -1.01 -11.39 9.40
N GLU A 152 -0.71 -10.81 10.56
CA GLU A 152 -0.94 -11.45 11.87
C GLU A 152 -2.41 -11.80 12.11
N SER A 153 -3.34 -10.91 11.76
CA SER A 153 -4.78 -11.16 11.83
C SER A 153 -5.19 -12.37 10.98
N LEU A 154 -4.68 -12.45 9.74
CA LEU A 154 -4.96 -13.57 8.83
C LEU A 154 -4.34 -14.89 9.34
N VAL A 155 -3.11 -14.87 9.86
CA VAL A 155 -2.45 -16.03 10.49
C VAL A 155 -3.23 -16.47 11.72
N GLY A 156 -3.71 -15.53 12.54
CA GLY A 156 -4.57 -15.82 13.68
C GLY A 156 -5.83 -16.59 13.28
N LYS A 157 -6.50 -16.18 12.20
CA LYS A 157 -7.67 -16.90 11.66
C LYS A 157 -7.30 -18.24 11.04
N ALA A 158 -6.17 -18.33 10.35
CA ALA A 158 -5.67 -19.59 9.80
C ALA A 158 -5.47 -20.65 10.91
N ARG A 159 -4.90 -20.24 12.04
CA ARG A 159 -4.74 -21.11 13.22
C ARG A 159 -6.08 -21.46 13.87
N GLN A 160 -6.95 -20.46 14.08
CA GLN A 160 -8.27 -20.64 14.68
C GLN A 160 -9.10 -21.68 13.91
N TRP A 161 -9.03 -21.64 12.59
CA TRP A 161 -9.84 -22.49 11.70
C TRP A 161 -9.08 -23.63 11.04
N HIS A 162 -7.97 -24.05 11.65
CA HIS A 162 -7.08 -25.09 11.13
C HIS A 162 -7.81 -26.38 10.73
N THR A 163 -8.82 -26.78 11.51
CA THR A 163 -9.62 -28.00 11.29
C THR A 163 -11.05 -27.73 10.81
N VAL A 164 -11.42 -26.48 10.56
CA VAL A 164 -12.76 -26.14 10.08
C VAL A 164 -12.85 -26.45 8.59
N VAL A 165 -13.45 -27.60 8.28
CA VAL A 165 -13.58 -28.10 6.91
C VAL A 165 -14.63 -27.33 6.13
N LYS A 166 -14.37 -27.10 4.86
CA LYS A 166 -15.28 -26.49 3.89
C LYS A 166 -15.13 -27.13 2.50
N SER A 167 -16.12 -26.90 1.64
CA SER A 167 -15.95 -27.19 0.21
C SER A 167 -14.98 -26.19 -0.42
N GLY A 168 -13.92 -26.68 -1.09
CA GLY A 168 -13.13 -25.84 -1.98
C GLY A 168 -13.93 -25.44 -3.20
N ARG A 169 -13.56 -24.34 -3.87
CA ARG A 169 -14.19 -23.90 -5.12
C ARG A 169 -13.16 -23.57 -6.18
N THR A 170 -13.37 -24.13 -7.37
CA THR A 170 -12.65 -23.71 -8.58
C THR A 170 -13.71 -23.33 -9.63
N HIS A 171 -13.50 -22.22 -10.35
CA HIS A 171 -14.52 -21.66 -11.26
C HIS A 171 -15.89 -21.35 -10.58
N LEU A 172 -15.87 -21.09 -9.27
CA LEU A 172 -17.03 -20.99 -8.38
C LEU A 172 -17.89 -22.28 -8.30
N MET A 173 -17.39 -23.40 -8.82
CA MET A 173 -18.02 -24.72 -8.73
C MET A 173 -17.39 -25.52 -7.59
N ASP A 174 -18.17 -26.46 -7.05
CA ASP A 174 -17.74 -27.34 -5.98
C ASP A 174 -16.47 -28.11 -6.36
N ALA A 175 -15.51 -28.08 -5.46
CA ALA A 175 -14.25 -28.82 -5.56
C ALA A 175 -14.05 -29.70 -4.30
N VAL A 176 -12.91 -30.39 -4.23
CA VAL A 176 -12.57 -31.21 -3.08
C VAL A 176 -12.45 -30.37 -1.79
N PRO A 177 -12.68 -30.99 -0.63
CA PRO A 177 -12.60 -30.30 0.65
C PRO A 177 -11.22 -29.67 0.91
N VAL A 178 -11.27 -28.50 1.57
CA VAL A 178 -10.16 -27.79 2.17
C VAL A 178 -10.55 -27.41 3.59
N THR A 179 -9.63 -26.82 4.37
CA THR A 179 -10.05 -26.13 5.60
C THR A 179 -10.10 -24.61 5.37
N LEU A 180 -10.93 -23.93 6.13
CA LEU A 180 -10.98 -22.47 6.17
C LEU A 180 -9.62 -21.92 6.63
N GLY A 181 -8.93 -22.63 7.52
CA GLY A 181 -7.56 -22.28 7.93
C GLY A 181 -6.55 -22.31 6.79
N GLN A 182 -6.61 -23.32 5.91
CA GLN A 182 -5.75 -23.37 4.71
C GLN A 182 -6.02 -22.21 3.75
N GLU A 183 -7.28 -21.83 3.58
CA GLU A 183 -7.68 -20.71 2.73
C GLU A 183 -7.16 -19.38 3.28
N PHE A 184 -7.33 -19.11 4.59
CA PHE A 184 -6.81 -17.91 5.25
C PHE A 184 -5.28 -17.91 5.34
N GLY A 185 -4.63 -19.06 5.46
CA GLY A 185 -3.18 -19.21 5.34
C GLY A 185 -2.66 -18.78 3.97
N GLY A 186 -3.39 -19.10 2.90
CA GLY A 186 -3.10 -18.61 1.55
C GLY A 186 -3.20 -17.09 1.44
N TYR A 187 -4.19 -16.46 2.09
CA TYR A 187 -4.30 -15.00 2.15
C TYR A 187 -3.17 -14.37 2.94
N ALA A 188 -2.81 -14.95 4.09
CA ALA A 188 -1.66 -14.50 4.88
C ALA A 188 -0.37 -14.53 4.04
N ARG A 189 -0.11 -15.60 3.31
CA ARG A 189 1.06 -15.70 2.41
C ARG A 189 1.07 -14.64 1.30
N GLN A 190 -0.12 -14.25 0.75
CA GLN A 190 -0.18 -13.16 -0.22
C GLN A 190 0.25 -11.82 0.39
N ILE A 191 -0.15 -11.53 1.62
CA ILE A 191 0.23 -10.29 2.32
C ILE A 191 1.72 -10.32 2.68
N GLU A 192 2.24 -11.43 3.19
CA GLU A 192 3.67 -11.61 3.47
C GLU A 192 4.53 -11.36 2.21
N ALA A 193 4.15 -11.96 1.08
CA ALA A 193 4.81 -11.70 -0.20
C ALA A 193 4.69 -10.22 -0.65
N GLY A 194 3.59 -9.53 -0.26
CA GLY A 194 3.43 -8.10 -0.45
C GLY A 194 4.45 -7.30 0.35
N ILE A 195 4.67 -7.64 1.62
CA ILE A 195 5.68 -7.03 2.48
C ILE A 195 7.08 -7.22 1.89
N GLU A 196 7.40 -8.45 1.45
CA GLU A 196 8.68 -8.76 0.81
C GLU A 196 8.91 -7.88 -0.43
N ARG A 197 7.87 -7.66 -1.27
CA ARG A 197 7.96 -6.80 -2.46
C ARG A 197 8.24 -5.35 -2.09
N VAL A 198 7.56 -4.78 -1.09
CA VAL A 198 7.85 -3.42 -0.64
C VAL A 198 9.29 -3.31 -0.11
N LYS A 199 9.73 -4.24 0.73
CA LYS A 199 11.11 -4.29 1.25
C LYS A 199 12.14 -4.37 0.11
N ALA A 200 11.86 -5.09 -0.97
CA ALA A 200 12.75 -5.21 -2.13
C ALA A 200 12.89 -3.91 -2.94
N THR A 201 11.96 -2.97 -2.85
CA THR A 201 12.07 -1.66 -3.52
C THR A 201 12.95 -0.65 -2.76
N LEU A 202 13.08 -0.80 -1.43
CA LEU A 202 13.73 0.17 -0.56
C LEU A 202 15.17 0.55 -0.99
N PRO A 203 16.01 -0.38 -1.47
CA PRO A 203 17.36 -0.03 -1.91
C PRO A 203 17.40 1.03 -3.04
N ARG A 204 16.40 1.04 -3.92
CA ARG A 204 16.29 2.00 -5.03
C ARG A 204 15.40 3.20 -4.66
N LEU A 205 14.36 2.96 -3.88
CA LEU A 205 13.50 4.03 -3.38
C LEU A 205 14.24 4.98 -2.45
N GLY A 206 15.21 4.49 -1.67
CA GLY A 206 16.03 5.29 -0.75
C GLY A 206 17.19 6.02 -1.41
N GLU A 207 17.42 5.92 -2.73
CA GLU A 207 18.47 6.67 -3.44
C GLU A 207 18.05 8.12 -3.66
N LEU A 208 18.87 9.07 -3.16
CA LEU A 208 18.58 10.50 -3.13
C LEU A 208 19.42 11.25 -4.16
N ALA A 209 18.77 12.09 -4.98
CA ALA A 209 19.41 12.87 -6.04
C ALA A 209 20.18 14.10 -5.53
N ILE A 210 20.04 14.45 -4.25
CA ILE A 210 20.65 15.67 -3.66
C ILE A 210 22.15 15.71 -3.90
N GLY A 211 22.65 16.87 -4.31
CA GLY A 211 24.04 17.09 -4.69
C GLY A 211 24.29 17.05 -6.19
N GLY A 212 23.33 16.52 -7.00
CA GLY A 212 23.42 16.56 -8.46
C GLY A 212 23.13 17.93 -9.07
N THR A 213 22.48 18.79 -8.31
CA THR A 213 22.09 20.17 -8.68
C THR A 213 21.26 20.25 -9.97
N ALA A 214 21.67 21.04 -10.95
CA ALA A 214 20.84 21.34 -12.12
C ALA A 214 20.61 20.14 -13.05
N VAL A 215 21.67 19.35 -13.34
CA VAL A 215 21.65 18.30 -14.38
C VAL A 215 22.42 17.02 -13.97
N GLY A 216 22.87 16.91 -12.73
CA GLY A 216 23.61 15.74 -12.23
C GLY A 216 25.12 15.96 -12.06
N THR A 217 25.65 17.09 -12.53
CA THR A 217 27.10 17.39 -12.45
C THR A 217 27.56 17.96 -11.10
N GLY A 218 26.63 18.35 -10.22
CA GLY A 218 26.96 18.99 -8.95
C GLY A 218 27.45 20.44 -9.07
N LEU A 219 27.18 21.11 -10.18
CA LEU A 219 27.61 22.50 -10.38
C LEU A 219 27.06 23.39 -9.25
N ASN A 220 27.93 24.22 -8.65
CA ASN A 220 27.65 25.10 -7.51
C ASN A 220 27.38 24.38 -6.17
N ALA A 221 27.58 23.07 -6.06
CA ALA A 221 27.65 22.37 -4.79
C ALA A 221 29.09 21.98 -4.48
N PRO A 222 29.53 22.06 -3.22
CA PRO A 222 30.86 21.56 -2.84
C PRO A 222 30.94 20.05 -2.95
N GLU A 223 32.15 19.55 -3.16
CA GLU A 223 32.40 18.11 -3.25
C GLU A 223 31.91 17.37 -1.97
N GLY A 224 31.18 16.28 -2.16
CA GLY A 224 30.63 15.48 -1.06
C GLY A 224 29.40 16.10 -0.36
N PHE A 225 28.87 17.24 -0.82
CA PHE A 225 27.69 17.88 -0.23
C PHE A 225 26.50 16.92 -0.10
N GLY A 226 26.11 16.27 -1.19
CA GLY A 226 24.98 15.34 -1.19
C GLY A 226 25.15 14.19 -0.19
N ALA A 227 26.33 13.59 -0.11
CA ALA A 227 26.63 12.51 0.83
C ALA A 227 26.49 12.97 2.30
N LYS A 228 26.97 14.17 2.64
CA LYS A 228 26.82 14.74 3.98
C LYS A 228 25.37 15.05 4.33
N VAL A 229 24.60 15.56 3.36
CA VAL A 229 23.15 15.79 3.55
C VAL A 229 22.42 14.48 3.83
N VAL A 230 22.73 13.41 3.09
CA VAL A 230 22.15 12.08 3.33
C VAL A 230 22.52 11.56 4.72
N GLU A 231 23.76 11.75 5.18
CA GLU A 231 24.18 11.39 6.53
C GLU A 231 23.37 12.11 7.61
N VAL A 232 23.19 13.43 7.50
CA VAL A 232 22.35 14.22 8.41
C VAL A 232 20.92 13.70 8.39
N LEU A 233 20.31 13.50 7.21
CA LEU A 233 18.94 12.99 7.08
C LEU A 233 18.78 11.61 7.72
N THR A 234 19.73 10.70 7.49
CA THR A 234 19.69 9.35 8.07
C THR A 234 19.75 9.40 9.59
N ASN A 235 20.61 10.26 10.15
CA ASN A 235 20.73 10.44 11.60
C ASN A 235 19.47 11.07 12.21
N GLU A 236 18.91 12.10 11.60
CA GLU A 236 17.71 12.80 12.09
C GLU A 236 16.44 11.94 11.97
N THR A 237 16.30 11.24 10.87
CA THR A 237 15.10 10.43 10.62
C THR A 237 15.19 9.02 11.17
N GLY A 238 16.40 8.47 11.38
CA GLY A 238 16.59 7.05 11.71
C GLY A 238 16.19 6.09 10.60
N ILE A 239 16.08 6.57 9.35
CA ILE A 239 15.73 5.74 8.18
C ILE A 239 17.03 5.27 7.53
N ALA A 240 17.43 4.04 7.84
CA ALA A 240 18.69 3.44 7.38
C ALA A 240 18.75 3.16 5.87
N GLU A 241 17.61 3.19 5.21
CA GLU A 241 17.45 2.93 3.78
C GLU A 241 17.86 4.12 2.91
N LEU A 242 17.94 5.35 3.47
CA LEU A 242 18.36 6.54 2.73
C LEU A 242 19.85 6.45 2.38
N ARG A 243 20.18 6.76 1.14
CA ARG A 243 21.54 6.74 0.60
C ARG A 243 21.72 7.70 -0.54
N THR A 244 22.96 8.07 -0.83
CA THR A 244 23.28 8.84 -2.03
C THR A 244 23.00 7.99 -3.28
N ALA A 245 22.42 8.60 -4.29
CA ALA A 245 22.22 7.95 -5.59
C ALA A 245 23.56 7.48 -6.17
N ARG A 246 23.58 6.30 -6.78
CA ARG A 246 24.76 5.73 -7.43
C ARG A 246 25.16 6.50 -8.69
N ASP A 247 24.17 7.11 -9.34
CA ASP A 247 24.35 7.95 -10.51
C ASP A 247 23.39 9.13 -10.45
N SER A 248 23.93 10.35 -10.45
CA SER A 248 23.15 11.58 -10.31
C SER A 248 22.36 11.93 -11.58
N PHE A 249 22.80 11.48 -12.75
CA PHE A 249 22.09 11.72 -14.02
C PHE A 249 20.84 10.83 -14.09
N GLU A 250 20.98 9.54 -13.78
CA GLU A 250 19.83 8.63 -13.69
C GLU A 250 18.84 9.13 -12.63
N ALA A 251 19.34 9.51 -11.43
CA ALA A 251 18.52 9.96 -10.33
C ALA A 251 17.72 11.25 -10.57
N GLN A 252 18.06 12.04 -11.61
CA GLN A 252 17.34 13.26 -12.00
C GLN A 252 16.49 13.07 -13.26
N ALA A 253 16.96 12.29 -14.22
CA ALA A 253 16.29 12.08 -15.49
C ALA A 253 15.25 10.96 -15.46
N ALA A 254 15.51 9.88 -14.70
CA ALA A 254 14.61 8.75 -14.53
C ALA A 254 13.85 8.82 -13.17
N ARG A 255 12.80 8.06 -13.07
CA ARG A 255 11.99 7.90 -11.84
C ARG A 255 11.68 6.42 -11.59
N ASP A 256 12.55 5.54 -12.02
CA ASP A 256 12.34 4.09 -12.01
C ASP A 256 12.09 3.57 -10.59
N GLY A 257 12.77 4.10 -9.58
CA GLY A 257 12.53 3.76 -8.18
C GLY A 257 11.11 4.07 -7.70
N LEU A 258 10.49 5.16 -8.17
CA LEU A 258 9.10 5.51 -7.87
C LEU A 258 8.13 4.59 -8.62
N VAL A 259 8.40 4.28 -9.89
CA VAL A 259 7.60 3.37 -10.72
C VAL A 259 7.63 1.95 -10.14
N GLU A 260 8.79 1.47 -9.75
CA GLU A 260 8.95 0.15 -9.12
C GLU A 260 8.16 0.05 -7.81
N ALA A 261 8.29 1.05 -6.94
CA ALA A 261 7.54 1.10 -5.68
C ALA A 261 6.03 1.11 -5.95
N SER A 262 5.56 1.92 -6.89
CA SER A 262 4.16 1.96 -7.32
C SER A 262 3.67 0.60 -7.84
N GLY A 263 4.47 -0.10 -8.63
CA GLY A 263 4.16 -1.46 -9.11
C GLY A 263 4.03 -2.48 -7.98
N ALA A 264 4.86 -2.37 -6.93
CA ALA A 264 4.72 -3.19 -5.72
C ALA A 264 3.40 -2.91 -4.99
N LEU A 265 3.03 -1.62 -4.83
CA LEU A 265 1.75 -1.21 -4.23
C LEU A 265 0.55 -1.72 -5.04
N LYS A 266 0.60 -1.65 -6.37
CA LYS A 266 -0.42 -2.22 -7.26
C LYS A 266 -0.58 -3.72 -7.03
N THR A 267 0.50 -4.47 -6.87
CA THR A 267 0.44 -5.92 -6.61
C THR A 267 -0.26 -6.21 -5.28
N ILE A 268 0.00 -5.42 -4.24
CA ILE A 268 -0.71 -5.51 -2.95
C ILE A 268 -2.20 -5.20 -3.13
N ALA A 269 -2.54 -4.15 -3.88
CA ALA A 269 -3.92 -3.79 -4.18
C ALA A 269 -4.68 -4.94 -4.87
N ALA A 270 -4.04 -5.64 -5.81
CA ALA A 270 -4.60 -6.84 -6.45
C ALA A 270 -4.84 -7.97 -5.45
N SER A 271 -3.87 -8.23 -4.55
CA SER A 271 -4.01 -9.23 -3.48
C SER A 271 -5.16 -8.89 -2.53
N LEU A 272 -5.25 -7.65 -2.06
CA LEU A 272 -6.32 -7.18 -1.19
C LEU A 272 -7.69 -7.28 -1.85
N THR A 273 -7.79 -6.98 -3.14
CA THR A 273 -9.04 -7.14 -3.91
C THR A 273 -9.53 -8.58 -3.91
N LYS A 274 -8.62 -9.54 -4.15
CA LYS A 274 -8.95 -10.96 -4.12
C LYS A 274 -9.43 -11.39 -2.72
N ILE A 275 -8.69 -11.05 -1.68
CA ILE A 275 -9.03 -11.43 -0.31
C ILE A 275 -10.37 -10.81 0.11
N ALA A 276 -10.57 -9.51 -0.13
CA ALA A 276 -11.80 -8.81 0.21
C ALA A 276 -13.02 -9.37 -0.53
N ASN A 277 -12.88 -9.73 -1.80
CA ASN A 277 -13.95 -10.35 -2.56
C ASN A 277 -14.30 -11.75 -2.04
N ASP A 278 -13.32 -12.59 -1.74
CA ASP A 278 -13.59 -13.91 -1.17
C ASP A 278 -14.31 -13.80 0.18
N VAL A 279 -13.87 -12.91 1.06
CA VAL A 279 -14.55 -12.64 2.34
C VAL A 279 -15.99 -12.18 2.11
N ARG A 280 -16.25 -11.30 1.14
CA ARG A 280 -17.61 -10.87 0.78
C ARG A 280 -18.47 -12.03 0.28
N TRP A 281 -17.90 -12.87 -0.60
CA TRP A 281 -18.62 -14.04 -1.11
C TRP A 281 -18.99 -15.01 -0.01
N MET A 282 -18.03 -15.38 0.84
CA MET A 282 -18.27 -16.27 1.97
C MET A 282 -19.28 -15.72 2.96
N GLY A 283 -19.27 -14.38 3.17
CA GLY A 283 -20.23 -13.69 4.06
C GLY A 283 -21.56 -13.32 3.40
N SER A 284 -21.80 -13.70 2.14
CA SER A 284 -23.04 -13.36 1.43
C SER A 284 -24.25 -14.11 2.00
N GLY A 285 -25.40 -13.45 2.04
CA GLY A 285 -26.64 -14.05 2.54
C GLY A 285 -27.41 -13.11 3.46
N PRO A 286 -27.89 -13.59 4.63
CA PRO A 286 -27.58 -14.87 5.32
C PRO A 286 -28.25 -16.14 4.78
N LEU A 287 -29.37 -16.05 4.06
CA LEU A 287 -30.14 -17.23 3.65
C LEU A 287 -30.01 -17.53 2.14
N THR A 288 -29.79 -16.50 1.30
CA THR A 288 -29.78 -16.63 -0.16
C THR A 288 -28.37 -16.47 -0.77
N GLY A 289 -27.33 -16.52 0.05
CA GLY A 289 -25.94 -16.51 -0.35
C GLY A 289 -25.19 -17.69 0.20
N LEU A 290 -23.84 -17.59 0.31
CA LEU A 290 -23.01 -18.70 0.77
C LEU A 290 -23.11 -18.93 2.29
N GLY A 291 -23.24 -17.87 3.09
CA GLY A 291 -23.45 -17.96 4.53
C GLY A 291 -22.35 -18.69 5.31
N GLU A 292 -21.13 -18.76 4.77
CA GLU A 292 -19.99 -19.46 5.37
C GLU A 292 -19.33 -18.69 6.49
N LEU A 293 -19.37 -17.35 6.40
CA LEU A 293 -18.82 -16.43 7.38
C LEU A 293 -19.87 -15.42 7.84
N HIS A 294 -19.77 -15.00 9.08
CA HIS A 294 -20.44 -13.81 9.62
C HIS A 294 -19.42 -12.69 9.76
N LEU A 295 -19.69 -11.56 9.10
CA LEU A 295 -18.90 -10.34 9.22
C LEU A 295 -19.39 -9.51 10.40
N PRO A 296 -18.53 -8.66 11.01
CA PRO A 296 -18.96 -7.75 12.07
C PRO A 296 -20.06 -6.79 11.63
N ASP A 297 -21.07 -6.61 12.48
CA ASP A 297 -22.16 -5.66 12.30
C ASP A 297 -21.69 -4.25 12.69
N LEU A 298 -21.24 -3.46 11.72
CA LEU A 298 -20.63 -2.16 11.97
C LEU A 298 -21.61 -1.00 11.86
N GLN A 299 -22.62 -1.13 10.99
CA GLN A 299 -23.63 -0.10 10.74
C GLN A 299 -24.85 -0.68 10.03
N PRO A 300 -26.03 -0.03 10.11
CA PRO A 300 -27.18 -0.39 9.29
C PRO A 300 -26.84 -0.35 7.81
N GLY A 301 -27.16 -1.42 7.07
CA GLY A 301 -26.79 -1.57 5.67
C GLY A 301 -27.83 -1.02 4.69
N SER A 302 -29.00 -0.60 5.16
CA SER A 302 -30.08 -0.12 4.30
C SER A 302 -31.00 0.87 5.02
N SER A 303 -31.44 1.90 4.31
CA SER A 303 -32.42 2.87 4.82
C SER A 303 -33.87 2.34 4.78
N ILE A 304 -34.13 1.25 4.01
CA ILE A 304 -35.49 0.72 3.78
C ILE A 304 -35.65 -0.76 4.13
N MET A 305 -34.54 -1.48 4.43
CA MET A 305 -34.56 -2.91 4.81
C MET A 305 -34.00 -3.05 6.23
N PRO A 306 -34.86 -3.09 7.27
CA PRO A 306 -34.40 -3.23 8.65
C PRO A 306 -33.63 -4.54 8.85
N GLY A 307 -32.52 -4.49 9.59
CA GLY A 307 -31.70 -5.65 9.88
C GLY A 307 -30.73 -6.09 8.77
N LYS A 308 -30.70 -5.40 7.62
CA LYS A 308 -29.71 -5.67 6.58
C LYS A 308 -28.36 -5.07 6.98
N VAL A 309 -27.32 -5.89 7.01
CA VAL A 309 -25.93 -5.49 7.21
C VAL A 309 -25.13 -5.79 5.94
N ASN A 310 -24.32 -4.82 5.51
CA ASN A 310 -23.50 -4.92 4.31
C ASN A 310 -22.02 -5.15 4.66
N PRO A 311 -21.22 -5.79 3.80
CA PRO A 311 -19.79 -6.02 3.97
C PRO A 311 -18.96 -4.76 3.66
N VAL A 312 -19.25 -3.64 4.37
CA VAL A 312 -18.75 -2.29 4.02
C VAL A 312 -17.24 -2.16 4.05
N ILE A 313 -16.55 -2.89 4.92
CA ILE A 313 -15.08 -2.83 4.98
C ILE A 313 -14.46 -3.51 3.75
N PRO A 314 -14.81 -4.76 3.37
CA PRO A 314 -14.37 -5.33 2.10
C PRO A 314 -14.69 -4.46 0.87
N GLU A 315 -15.83 -3.76 0.85
CA GLU A 315 -16.16 -2.82 -0.23
C GLU A 315 -15.19 -1.64 -0.27
N ALA A 316 -14.87 -1.04 0.90
CA ALA A 316 -13.87 0.03 0.99
C ALA A 316 -12.48 -0.44 0.54
N VAL A 317 -12.07 -1.67 0.91
CA VAL A 317 -10.81 -2.27 0.46
C VAL A 317 -10.72 -2.33 -1.06
N THR A 318 -11.78 -2.80 -1.73
CA THR A 318 -11.78 -2.91 -3.20
C THR A 318 -11.79 -1.55 -3.89
N GLN A 319 -12.44 -0.52 -3.31
CA GLN A 319 -12.40 0.85 -3.82
C GLN A 319 -10.99 1.46 -3.69
N VAL A 320 -10.34 1.29 -2.55
CA VAL A 320 -8.95 1.72 -2.34
C VAL A 320 -8.02 1.03 -3.34
N ALA A 321 -8.18 -0.28 -3.53
CA ALA A 321 -7.39 -1.03 -4.49
C ALA A 321 -7.54 -0.49 -5.93
N ALA A 322 -8.76 -0.16 -6.35
CA ALA A 322 -9.02 0.45 -7.66
C ALA A 322 -8.32 1.81 -7.80
N GLN A 323 -8.37 2.66 -6.76
CA GLN A 323 -7.68 3.96 -6.75
C GLN A 323 -6.17 3.80 -6.87
N VAL A 324 -5.56 2.87 -6.12
CA VAL A 324 -4.12 2.57 -6.17
C VAL A 324 -3.69 2.10 -7.56
N ILE A 325 -4.48 1.26 -8.21
CA ILE A 325 -4.22 0.82 -9.59
C ILE A 325 -4.27 2.01 -10.56
N GLY A 326 -5.22 2.93 -10.40
CA GLY A 326 -5.30 4.16 -11.19
C GLY A 326 -4.09 5.08 -10.96
N ASN A 327 -3.68 5.24 -9.70
CA ASN A 327 -2.48 6.01 -9.34
C ASN A 327 -1.21 5.41 -9.96
N ASP A 328 -1.07 4.07 -9.96
CA ASP A 328 0.06 3.39 -10.60
C ASP A 328 0.15 3.67 -12.10
N ALA A 329 -0.98 3.70 -12.80
CA ALA A 329 -1.00 4.07 -14.21
C ALA A 329 -0.47 5.50 -14.44
N ALA A 330 -0.87 6.46 -13.59
CA ALA A 330 -0.39 7.83 -13.65
C ALA A 330 1.13 7.93 -13.35
N VAL A 331 1.60 7.20 -12.32
CA VAL A 331 3.03 7.14 -11.96
C VAL A 331 3.85 6.54 -13.12
N THR A 332 3.37 5.46 -13.73
CA THR A 332 4.03 4.82 -14.87
C THR A 332 4.16 5.78 -16.06
N VAL A 333 3.08 6.49 -16.44
CA VAL A 333 3.12 7.48 -17.50
C VAL A 333 4.08 8.62 -17.16
N GLY A 334 4.11 9.08 -15.90
CA GLY A 334 5.08 10.06 -15.43
C GLY A 334 6.53 9.56 -15.58
N GLY A 335 6.79 8.30 -15.24
CA GLY A 335 8.11 7.67 -15.40
C GLY A 335 8.59 7.61 -16.86
N LEU A 336 7.69 7.34 -17.80
CA LEU A 336 7.98 7.32 -19.25
C LEU A 336 8.37 8.68 -19.80
N SER A 337 8.09 9.77 -19.09
CA SER A 337 8.11 11.15 -19.63
C SER A 337 9.39 11.91 -19.29
N GLY A 338 10.46 11.24 -18.86
CA GLY A 338 11.80 11.82 -18.71
C GLY A 338 12.35 12.24 -20.07
N ALA A 339 12.97 13.43 -20.14
CA ALA A 339 13.61 13.93 -21.34
C ALA A 339 15.00 14.47 -21.02
N PHE A 340 16.02 13.88 -21.62
CA PHE A 340 17.43 14.18 -21.35
C PHE A 340 17.73 14.11 -19.85
N GLU A 341 18.20 15.17 -19.22
CA GLU A 341 18.71 15.20 -17.85
C GLU A 341 17.63 15.45 -16.77
N LEU A 342 16.33 15.54 -17.14
CA LEU A 342 15.28 15.83 -16.18
C LEU A 342 13.93 15.18 -16.52
N ASN A 343 13.28 14.60 -15.52
CA ASN A 343 11.86 14.27 -15.56
C ASN A 343 11.03 15.45 -15.03
N VAL A 344 10.01 15.87 -15.78
CA VAL A 344 9.15 17.02 -15.45
C VAL A 344 7.71 16.63 -15.10
N TYR A 345 7.49 15.46 -14.53
CA TYR A 345 6.20 14.93 -14.06
C TYR A 345 6.20 14.66 -12.54
N ILE A 346 7.25 15.09 -11.83
CA ILE A 346 7.54 14.64 -10.47
C ILE A 346 6.44 15.01 -9.47
N PRO A 347 5.85 16.23 -9.45
CA PRO A 347 4.80 16.55 -8.45
C PRO A 347 3.56 15.65 -8.58
N MET A 348 3.13 15.34 -9.79
CA MET A 348 2.03 14.43 -10.05
C MET A 348 2.37 13.00 -9.62
N MET A 349 3.57 12.50 -9.93
CA MET A 349 4.04 11.19 -9.51
C MET A 349 4.13 11.08 -7.99
N ALA A 350 4.70 12.08 -7.32
CA ALA A 350 4.82 12.16 -5.86
C ALA A 350 3.44 12.04 -5.20
N ARG A 351 2.48 12.85 -5.64
CA ARG A 351 1.12 12.82 -5.10
C ARG A 351 0.48 11.44 -5.23
N ASN A 352 0.47 10.86 -6.42
CA ASN A 352 -0.19 9.57 -6.66
C ASN A 352 0.48 8.43 -5.87
N LEU A 353 1.80 8.43 -5.77
CA LEU A 353 2.54 7.43 -5.01
C LEU A 353 2.29 7.57 -3.50
N LEU A 354 2.40 8.78 -2.95
CA LEU A 354 2.21 9.02 -1.51
C LEU A 354 0.75 8.80 -1.08
N GLU A 355 -0.23 9.18 -1.93
CA GLU A 355 -1.64 8.84 -1.71
C GLU A 355 -1.81 7.31 -1.64
N SER A 356 -1.17 6.55 -2.53
CA SER A 356 -1.26 5.09 -2.56
C SER A 356 -0.67 4.45 -1.28
N PHE A 357 0.46 4.94 -0.78
CA PHE A 357 1.00 4.53 0.51
C PHE A 357 0.02 4.78 1.66
N THR A 358 -0.56 5.98 1.70
CA THR A 358 -1.52 6.37 2.74
C THR A 358 -2.79 5.50 2.71
N LEU A 359 -3.36 5.33 1.53
CA LEU A 359 -4.58 4.53 1.34
C LEU A 359 -4.37 3.07 1.73
N LEU A 360 -3.28 2.43 1.26
CA LEU A 360 -2.98 1.03 1.59
C LEU A 360 -2.66 0.85 3.08
N THR A 361 -1.93 1.80 3.69
CA THR A 361 -1.65 1.77 5.12
C THR A 361 -2.94 1.77 5.95
N ASN A 362 -3.83 2.71 5.66
CA ASN A 362 -5.05 2.89 6.44
C ASN A 362 -6.04 1.74 6.21
N VAL A 363 -6.23 1.31 4.96
CA VAL A 363 -7.18 0.25 4.65
C VAL A 363 -6.72 -1.12 5.16
N SER A 364 -5.40 -1.39 5.20
CA SER A 364 -4.88 -2.65 5.75
C SER A 364 -5.14 -2.77 7.25
N LYS A 365 -4.89 -1.69 8.01
CA LYS A 365 -5.24 -1.63 9.45
C LYS A 365 -6.75 -1.76 9.68
N LEU A 366 -7.53 -1.06 8.86
CA LEU A 366 -8.99 -1.09 8.94
C LEU A 366 -9.53 -2.49 8.64
N PHE A 367 -9.01 -3.15 7.59
CA PHE A 367 -9.42 -4.49 7.20
C PHE A 367 -9.11 -5.52 8.27
N ALA A 368 -7.92 -5.47 8.87
CA ALA A 368 -7.58 -6.29 10.02
C ALA A 368 -8.56 -6.09 11.19
N ALA A 369 -8.60 -4.88 11.74
CA ALA A 369 -9.29 -4.62 13.00
C ALA A 369 -10.83 -4.60 12.90
N LYS A 370 -11.39 -4.17 11.76
CA LYS A 370 -12.85 -4.00 11.60
C LYS A 370 -13.52 -5.11 10.79
N CYS A 371 -12.72 -6.02 10.22
CA CYS A 371 -13.28 -7.13 9.45
C CYS A 371 -12.65 -8.45 9.90
N ILE A 372 -11.36 -8.70 9.60
CA ILE A 372 -10.74 -10.03 9.77
C ILE A 372 -10.83 -10.50 11.23
N ASP A 373 -10.45 -9.68 12.20
CA ASP A 373 -10.42 -10.05 13.62
C ASP A 373 -11.81 -10.46 14.13
N GLY A 374 -12.86 -9.81 13.63
CA GLY A 374 -14.24 -10.06 14.04
C GLY A 374 -14.99 -11.10 13.21
N LEU A 375 -14.37 -11.74 12.21
CA LEU A 375 -15.02 -12.82 11.44
C LEU A 375 -15.34 -14.02 12.31
N VAL A 376 -16.52 -14.61 12.10
CA VAL A 376 -16.97 -15.85 12.72
C VAL A 376 -17.34 -16.87 11.65
N ALA A 377 -16.83 -18.08 11.76
CA ALA A 377 -17.15 -19.17 10.84
C ALA A 377 -18.49 -19.83 11.21
N ASN A 378 -19.34 -20.11 10.22
CA ASN A 378 -20.52 -20.93 10.36
C ASN A 378 -20.12 -22.41 10.17
N GLU A 379 -19.42 -22.97 11.17
CA GLU A 379 -18.75 -24.28 11.07
C GLU A 379 -19.71 -25.42 10.71
N ALA A 380 -20.93 -25.41 11.26
CA ALA A 380 -21.93 -26.44 10.97
C ALA A 380 -22.33 -26.39 9.48
N HIS A 381 -22.59 -25.21 8.97
CA HIS A 381 -22.97 -25.02 7.55
C HIS A 381 -21.82 -25.32 6.58
N LEU A 382 -20.61 -24.90 6.93
CA LEU A 382 -19.39 -25.22 6.15
C LEU A 382 -19.19 -26.73 6.00
N ARG A 383 -19.37 -27.49 7.09
CA ARG A 383 -19.29 -28.96 7.10
C ARG A 383 -20.41 -29.58 6.29
N GLU A 384 -21.65 -29.14 6.47
CA GLU A 384 -22.82 -29.63 5.71
C GLU A 384 -22.60 -29.45 4.20
N LEU A 385 -22.14 -28.28 3.75
CA LEU A 385 -21.82 -28.02 2.34
C LEU A 385 -20.70 -28.95 1.84
N ALA A 386 -19.62 -29.13 2.60
CA ALA A 386 -18.52 -30.00 2.23
C ALA A 386 -18.97 -31.47 2.08
N GLU A 387 -19.77 -31.99 3.03
CA GLU A 387 -20.25 -33.37 3.04
C GLU A 387 -21.32 -33.64 1.95
N SER A 388 -22.06 -32.60 1.54
CA SER A 388 -23.07 -32.70 0.48
C SER A 388 -22.51 -32.55 -0.94
N SER A 389 -21.30 -32.07 -1.09
CA SER A 389 -20.67 -31.84 -2.39
C SER A 389 -20.44 -33.16 -3.15
N PRO A 390 -20.83 -33.25 -4.43
CA PRO A 390 -20.58 -34.45 -5.24
C PRO A 390 -19.08 -34.71 -5.45
N SER A 391 -18.20 -33.73 -5.24
CA SER A 391 -16.76 -33.85 -5.44
C SER A 391 -16.09 -34.79 -4.42
N ILE A 392 -16.74 -35.05 -3.25
CA ILE A 392 -16.22 -36.00 -2.25
C ILE A 392 -16.18 -37.45 -2.72
N VAL A 393 -16.78 -37.77 -3.87
CA VAL A 393 -16.66 -39.08 -4.51
C VAL A 393 -15.23 -39.38 -4.99
N THR A 394 -14.41 -38.35 -5.17
CA THR A 394 -13.08 -38.45 -5.79
C THR A 394 -12.16 -39.52 -5.17
N PRO A 395 -12.02 -39.66 -3.84
CA PRO A 395 -11.20 -40.72 -3.21
C PRO A 395 -11.71 -42.14 -3.48
N LEU A 396 -12.95 -42.32 -3.91
CA LEU A 396 -13.49 -43.62 -4.26
C LEU A 396 -13.01 -44.13 -5.62
N ASN A 397 -12.41 -43.28 -6.47
CA ASN A 397 -11.90 -43.66 -7.79
C ASN A 397 -10.95 -44.87 -7.73
N SER A 398 -10.12 -44.98 -6.69
CA SER A 398 -9.19 -46.09 -6.52
C SER A 398 -9.87 -47.42 -6.11
N ALA A 399 -11.09 -47.36 -5.56
CA ALA A 399 -11.83 -48.56 -5.11
C ALA A 399 -12.88 -49.04 -6.17
N ILE A 400 -13.64 -48.10 -6.73
CA ILE A 400 -14.77 -48.40 -7.65
C ILE A 400 -14.49 -47.99 -9.10
N GLY A 401 -13.39 -47.30 -9.40
CA GLY A 401 -13.08 -46.79 -10.74
C GLY A 401 -13.77 -45.46 -11.06
N TYR A 402 -13.16 -44.67 -11.95
CA TYR A 402 -13.62 -43.33 -12.31
C TYR A 402 -15.06 -43.29 -12.86
N GLU A 403 -15.39 -44.24 -13.74
CA GLU A 403 -16.74 -44.27 -14.38
C GLU A 403 -17.85 -44.54 -13.36
N GLN A 404 -17.61 -45.47 -12.42
CA GLN A 404 -18.59 -45.73 -11.36
C GLN A 404 -18.68 -44.56 -10.37
N ALA A 405 -17.58 -43.93 -10.00
CA ALA A 405 -17.61 -42.74 -9.20
C ALA A 405 -18.37 -41.58 -9.87
N ALA A 406 -18.22 -41.41 -11.17
CA ALA A 406 -18.98 -40.42 -11.95
C ALA A 406 -20.50 -40.73 -11.96
N LYS A 407 -20.89 -42.05 -12.06
CA LYS A 407 -22.29 -42.46 -11.94
C LYS A 407 -22.84 -42.19 -10.54
N VAL A 408 -22.08 -42.48 -9.49
CA VAL A 408 -22.47 -42.21 -8.10
C VAL A 408 -22.74 -40.71 -7.93
N ALA A 409 -21.83 -39.84 -8.37
CA ALA A 409 -22.00 -38.39 -8.24
C ALA A 409 -23.24 -37.88 -8.96
N LYS A 410 -23.48 -38.32 -10.21
CA LYS A 410 -24.68 -37.94 -10.98
C LYS A 410 -25.98 -38.46 -10.35
N GLN A 411 -25.98 -39.71 -9.84
CA GLN A 411 -27.16 -40.28 -9.20
C GLN A 411 -27.46 -39.60 -7.86
N ALA A 412 -26.44 -39.32 -7.07
CA ALA A 412 -26.55 -38.58 -5.79
C ALA A 412 -27.24 -37.21 -6.00
N LEU A 413 -26.79 -36.45 -6.98
CA LEU A 413 -27.39 -35.15 -7.33
C LEU A 413 -28.86 -35.31 -7.81
N LYS A 414 -29.13 -36.29 -8.66
CA LYS A 414 -30.47 -36.54 -9.19
C LYS A 414 -31.47 -36.91 -8.09
N ASP A 415 -31.05 -37.80 -7.18
CA ASP A 415 -31.88 -38.33 -6.11
C ASP A 415 -31.86 -37.45 -4.85
N LYS A 416 -31.07 -36.39 -4.83
CA LYS A 416 -30.82 -35.54 -3.64
C LYS A 416 -30.41 -36.36 -2.41
N LYS A 417 -29.51 -37.32 -2.62
CA LYS A 417 -28.95 -38.19 -1.59
C LYS A 417 -27.49 -37.90 -1.39
N THR A 418 -26.95 -38.29 -0.24
CA THR A 418 -25.50 -38.23 0.03
C THR A 418 -24.74 -39.21 -0.86
N ILE A 419 -23.46 -38.93 -1.13
CA ILE A 419 -22.58 -39.87 -1.83
C ILE A 419 -22.56 -41.24 -1.11
N ARG A 420 -22.45 -41.22 0.22
CA ARG A 420 -22.47 -42.44 1.05
C ARG A 420 -23.71 -43.30 0.77
N GLN A 421 -24.89 -42.71 0.88
CA GLN A 421 -26.15 -43.43 0.66
C GLN A 421 -26.26 -43.96 -0.78
N THR A 422 -25.85 -43.17 -1.76
CA THR A 422 -25.89 -43.56 -3.16
C THR A 422 -24.96 -44.74 -3.47
N VAL A 423 -23.78 -44.79 -2.87
CA VAL A 423 -22.83 -45.92 -2.98
C VAL A 423 -23.48 -47.21 -2.46
N ILE A 424 -24.17 -47.13 -1.32
CA ILE A 424 -24.87 -48.26 -0.68
C ILE A 424 -26.05 -48.70 -1.59
N ASP A 425 -26.89 -47.78 -2.02
CA ASP A 425 -28.09 -48.05 -2.85
C ASP A 425 -27.73 -48.68 -4.21
N LEU A 426 -26.59 -48.30 -4.78
CA LEU A 426 -26.09 -48.89 -6.02
C LEU A 426 -25.37 -50.26 -5.84
N GLY A 427 -25.30 -50.75 -4.59
CA GLY A 427 -24.69 -52.05 -4.32
C GLY A 427 -23.19 -52.12 -4.55
N LEU A 428 -22.48 -51.00 -4.40
CA LEU A 428 -21.04 -50.90 -4.64
C LEU A 428 -20.17 -51.27 -3.42
N ILE A 429 -20.82 -51.71 -2.34
CA ILE A 429 -20.13 -52.25 -1.17
C ILE A 429 -19.73 -53.70 -1.49
N GLY A 430 -18.49 -54.09 -1.20
CA GLY A 430 -17.93 -55.40 -1.45
C GLY A 430 -16.47 -55.52 -0.97
N ASP A 431 -15.75 -56.51 -1.47
CA ASP A 431 -14.38 -56.86 -0.99
C ASP A 431 -13.40 -55.68 -1.09
N LYS A 432 -13.56 -54.81 -2.10
CA LYS A 432 -12.68 -53.64 -2.31
C LYS A 432 -13.12 -52.37 -1.58
N LEU A 433 -14.35 -52.33 -1.08
CA LEU A 433 -14.95 -51.15 -0.43
C LEU A 433 -15.91 -51.61 0.67
N SER A 434 -15.46 -51.85 1.87
CA SER A 434 -16.32 -52.07 3.05
C SER A 434 -16.99 -50.76 3.46
N VAL A 435 -18.07 -50.84 4.25
CA VAL A 435 -18.73 -49.64 4.81
C VAL A 435 -17.76 -48.83 5.65
N GLN A 436 -16.89 -49.46 6.44
CA GLN A 436 -15.86 -48.76 7.22
C GLN A 436 -14.82 -48.04 6.33
N GLU A 437 -14.40 -48.67 5.22
CA GLU A 437 -13.50 -48.03 4.27
C GLU A 437 -14.19 -46.90 3.50
N LEU A 438 -15.47 -47.04 3.19
CA LEU A 438 -16.28 -45.97 2.60
C LEU A 438 -16.30 -44.74 3.54
N ASP A 439 -16.65 -44.93 4.81
CA ASP A 439 -16.74 -43.85 5.78
C ASP A 439 -15.39 -43.18 5.99
N LYS A 440 -14.29 -43.92 6.03
CA LYS A 440 -12.94 -43.40 6.11
C LYS A 440 -12.56 -42.57 4.87
N ARG A 441 -12.94 -43.03 3.65
CA ARG A 441 -12.64 -42.31 2.41
C ARG A 441 -13.49 -41.07 2.22
N LEU A 442 -14.68 -41.02 2.82
CA LEU A 442 -15.59 -39.87 2.78
C LEU A 442 -15.37 -38.90 3.94
N ASP A 443 -14.39 -39.12 4.80
CA ASP A 443 -14.02 -38.14 5.83
C ASP A 443 -13.45 -36.87 5.17
N VAL A 444 -14.25 -35.81 5.15
CA VAL A 444 -13.95 -34.55 4.49
C VAL A 444 -12.75 -33.83 5.13
N LEU A 445 -12.51 -34.01 6.43
CA LEU A 445 -11.32 -33.43 7.07
C LEU A 445 -10.05 -34.18 6.67
N ALA A 446 -10.10 -35.52 6.61
CA ALA A 446 -8.98 -36.30 6.12
C ALA A 446 -8.63 -36.00 4.66
N MET A 447 -9.65 -35.72 3.82
CA MET A 447 -9.44 -35.28 2.41
C MET A 447 -8.67 -33.96 2.31
N ALA A 448 -8.85 -33.05 3.24
CA ALA A 448 -8.17 -31.76 3.26
C ALA A 448 -6.66 -31.85 3.54
N LYS A 449 -6.17 -33.05 3.95
CA LYS A 449 -4.73 -33.30 4.24
C LYS A 449 -4.12 -32.22 5.13
N VAL A 450 -4.82 -31.91 6.22
CA VAL A 450 -4.39 -30.90 7.18
C VAL A 450 -3.03 -31.27 7.76
N SER A 451 -2.09 -30.33 7.79
CA SER A 451 -0.83 -30.53 8.51
C SER A 451 -1.10 -30.82 10.00
N PRO A 452 -0.36 -31.72 10.67
CA PRO A 452 -0.50 -31.92 12.11
C PRO A 452 -0.22 -30.66 12.93
N GLU A 453 0.60 -29.75 12.40
CA GLU A 453 0.93 -28.46 13.01
C GLU A 453 0.12 -27.35 12.35
N ALA A 454 -0.52 -26.52 13.16
CA ALA A 454 -1.17 -25.31 12.68
C ALA A 454 -0.09 -24.34 12.13
N PRO A 455 -0.38 -23.56 11.08
CA PRO A 455 0.53 -22.60 10.48
C PRO A 455 0.92 -21.47 11.44
#